data_ca6213a5afebaafbdd9bc6d53053bae2
#
_entry.id   ca6213a5afebaafbdd9bc6d53053bae2
#
_cell.length_a   1.000
_cell.length_b   1.000
_cell.length_c   1.000
_cell.angle_alpha   90.00
_cell.angle_beta   90.00
_cell.angle_gamma   90.00
#
_symmetry.space_group_name_H-M   'P 1'
#
loop_
_entity.id
_entity.type
_entity.pdbx_description
1 polymer ?
#
loop_
_entity_poly.entity_id
_entity_poly.type
_entity_poly.pdbx_seq_one_letter_code
_entity_poly.pdbx_strand_id
1 'polypeptide(L)'
;MAQVRLHFPNQRQTVEAPENARLADVIRTHFPALCAMPCGGRGLCGKCTVRLGDGRTVLACQTQVEPEMRVFLDAAPERESVPVLTCFPSEFLEELLPDPGMESAFTAAFDLGTTTLAAVLVQGGKIVARTFRTNPQRAFGADVISRIQYAAEAPDHPSVLQKRLLNAVREMTMELITGGKTSQTLCSGAEKITELSRIRRIVFSGNTTMEETTLGFDLQTLAAFPFRSAPELQTDYTAGDPIWNGGLNFLKPETEVRVFPVIGPFVGGDITAGLLVTNSPEKPAFLIDLGTNGEMVLQTPSGRIACATAAGPCFEGSEISCGMCAEPGAICSVRNENGQVRIETVWDAPIHGICGSGLVELTTQLLCQGLLTPDGRLLEPEEIPSAAPNASQAWARRIQYENGELGFRLAGSFRVTQADLRKIQLAVGAIRTGVQMLLKRHGVLLSEVVRFRIAGGFGRNIQPACAQRLGLVPAELPLDRVEFIGNSSLAGAVQAAVSTERWTLAKTLSRDTQCIDLSLEKDFSDTFMDSMFWP
;
A
#
# COMPACT_ATOMS: atom_id res chain seq x y z
N MET A 1 19.94 16.11 30.76
CA MET A 1 19.79 14.64 30.82
C MET A 1 21.18 14.06 30.51
N ALA A 2 21.59 12.99 31.19
CA ALA A 2 22.83 12.30 30.87
C ALA A 2 22.72 11.72 29.44
N GLN A 3 23.80 11.85 28.68
CA GLN A 3 23.91 11.23 27.34
C GLN A 3 24.67 9.92 27.49
N VAL A 4 24.21 8.90 26.83
CA VAL A 4 24.84 7.57 26.81
C VAL A 4 25.20 7.20 25.38
N ARG A 5 26.22 6.35 25.21
CA ARG A 5 26.66 5.86 23.91
C ARG A 5 26.04 4.51 23.60
N LEU A 6 25.55 4.38 22.38
CA LEU A 6 25.09 3.12 21.81
C LEU A 6 25.95 2.76 20.60
N HIS A 7 26.33 1.52 20.52
CA HIS A 7 27.13 0.99 19.42
C HIS A 7 26.27 0.15 18.49
N PHE A 8 26.32 0.45 17.21
CA PHE A 8 25.64 -0.30 16.14
C PHE A 8 26.71 -0.98 15.25
N PRO A 9 27.24 -2.16 15.66
CA PRO A 9 28.43 -2.75 15.03
C PRO A 9 28.28 -3.05 13.55
N ASN A 10 27.14 -3.59 13.11
CA ASN A 10 26.88 -3.87 11.69
C ASN A 10 26.60 -2.61 10.85
N GLN A 11 26.33 -1.47 11.48
CA GLN A 11 26.24 -0.16 10.82
C GLN A 11 27.54 0.66 10.96
N ARG A 12 28.55 0.14 11.67
CA ARG A 12 29.86 0.81 11.96
C ARG A 12 29.66 2.22 12.53
N GLN A 13 28.63 2.41 13.35
CA GLN A 13 28.25 3.71 13.89
C GLN A 13 28.09 3.65 15.42
N THR A 14 28.49 4.73 16.09
CA THR A 14 28.17 4.99 17.50
C THR A 14 27.30 6.22 17.57
N VAL A 15 26.26 6.16 18.37
CA VAL A 15 25.23 7.21 18.51
C VAL A 15 25.13 7.61 19.97
N GLU A 16 25.04 8.91 20.25
CA GLU A 16 24.71 9.44 21.58
C GLU A 16 23.20 9.65 21.71
N ALA A 17 22.64 9.19 22.81
CA ALA A 17 21.20 9.29 23.10
C ALA A 17 20.96 9.61 24.58
N PRO A 18 19.82 10.22 24.95
CA PRO A 18 19.47 10.40 26.37
C PRO A 18 19.39 9.04 27.07
N GLU A 19 19.93 8.97 28.27
CA GLU A 19 19.79 7.81 29.15
C GLU A 19 18.29 7.52 29.40
N ASN A 20 17.89 6.26 29.33
CA ASN A 20 16.51 5.80 29.43
C ASN A 20 15.59 6.22 28.26
N ALA A 21 16.14 6.74 27.16
CA ALA A 21 15.35 6.88 25.93
C ALA A 21 14.87 5.51 25.45
N ARG A 22 13.75 5.47 24.77
CA ARG A 22 13.26 4.23 24.16
C ARG A 22 14.17 3.88 22.97
N LEU A 23 14.72 2.66 22.96
CA LEU A 23 15.69 2.23 21.93
C LEU A 23 15.11 2.38 20.51
N ALA A 24 13.82 2.10 20.32
CA ALA A 24 13.15 2.29 19.05
C ALA A 24 13.20 3.73 18.53
N ASP A 25 13.11 4.73 19.40
CA ASP A 25 13.16 6.15 19.01
C ASP A 25 14.55 6.55 18.53
N VAL A 26 15.58 6.01 19.20
CA VAL A 26 16.97 6.21 18.78
C VAL A 26 17.22 5.56 17.40
N ILE A 27 16.79 4.31 17.22
CA ILE A 27 16.92 3.62 15.94
C ILE A 27 16.13 4.35 14.85
N ARG A 28 14.92 4.78 15.14
CA ARG A 28 14.07 5.53 14.20
C ARG A 28 14.73 6.84 13.74
N THR A 29 15.41 7.53 14.64
CA THR A 29 16.10 8.79 14.34
C THR A 29 17.33 8.58 13.44
N HIS A 30 18.14 7.57 13.71
CA HIS A 30 19.43 7.38 13.06
C HIS A 30 19.41 6.32 11.94
N PHE A 31 18.53 5.33 12.03
CA PHE A 31 18.44 4.19 11.10
C PHE A 31 16.98 3.87 10.73
N PRO A 32 16.22 4.82 10.19
CA PRO A 32 14.78 4.68 9.99
C PRO A 32 14.37 3.50 9.07
N ALA A 33 15.25 3.10 8.16
CA ALA A 33 15.00 1.97 7.25
C ALA A 33 15.21 0.59 7.93
N LEU A 34 15.84 0.53 9.10
CA LEU A 34 16.24 -0.73 9.73
C LEU A 34 15.33 -1.17 10.89
N CYS A 35 14.32 -0.38 11.25
CA CYS A 35 13.40 -0.71 12.33
C CYS A 35 11.95 -0.35 11.96
N ALA A 36 11.19 -1.35 11.56
CA ALA A 36 9.76 -1.19 11.30
C ALA A 36 8.96 -1.31 12.60
N MET A 37 8.04 -0.37 12.84
CA MET A 37 7.15 -0.37 14.00
C MET A 37 5.67 -0.26 13.58
N PRO A 38 5.13 -1.26 12.87
CA PRO A 38 3.77 -1.20 12.34
C PRO A 38 2.68 -1.05 13.41
N CYS A 39 2.95 -1.48 14.65
CA CYS A 39 2.00 -1.29 15.76
C CYS A 39 2.18 0.06 16.51
N GLY A 40 2.90 1.03 15.95
CA GLY A 40 3.16 2.32 16.65
C GLY A 40 3.97 2.18 17.95
N GLY A 41 4.77 1.12 18.09
CA GLY A 41 5.60 0.91 19.27
C GLY A 41 4.88 0.25 20.45
N ARG A 42 3.70 -0.33 20.26
CA ARG A 42 2.90 -0.99 21.32
C ARG A 42 3.39 -2.39 21.73
N GLY A 43 4.45 -2.91 21.13
CA GLY A 43 5.01 -4.23 21.46
C GLY A 43 4.24 -5.42 20.89
N LEU A 44 3.22 -5.20 20.06
CA LEU A 44 2.28 -6.23 19.61
C LEU A 44 2.72 -6.98 18.35
N CYS A 45 3.48 -6.34 17.47
CA CYS A 45 3.77 -6.91 16.13
C CYS A 45 5.09 -7.68 16.03
N GLY A 46 5.99 -7.56 17.01
CA GLY A 46 7.31 -8.19 16.99
C GLY A 46 8.29 -7.66 15.93
N LYS A 47 7.89 -6.72 15.06
CA LYS A 47 8.68 -6.29 13.89
C LYS A 47 9.88 -5.37 14.21
N CYS A 48 9.93 -4.83 15.42
CA CYS A 48 11.06 -4.03 15.91
C CYS A 48 12.08 -4.86 16.72
N THR A 49 12.12 -6.15 16.50
CA THR A 49 13.07 -7.05 17.17
C THR A 49 14.51 -6.74 16.76
N VAL A 50 15.37 -6.57 17.76
CA VAL A 50 16.81 -6.35 17.57
C VAL A 50 17.60 -7.27 18.49
N ARG A 51 18.85 -7.59 18.11
CA ARG A 51 19.75 -8.40 18.91
C ARG A 51 20.74 -7.50 19.67
N LEU A 52 20.87 -7.72 20.96
CA LEU A 52 21.85 -7.01 21.80
C LEU A 52 23.21 -7.71 21.81
N GLY A 53 24.23 -6.98 22.28
CA GLY A 53 25.60 -7.47 22.34
C GLY A 53 25.82 -8.64 23.29
N ASP A 54 24.93 -8.84 24.24
CA ASP A 54 24.90 -9.99 25.18
C ASP A 54 24.17 -11.22 24.59
N GLY A 55 23.71 -11.15 23.34
CA GLY A 55 23.00 -12.23 22.64
C GLY A 55 21.48 -12.24 22.83
N ARG A 56 20.93 -11.41 23.72
CA ARG A 56 19.47 -11.30 23.90
C ARG A 56 18.82 -10.68 22.67
N THR A 57 17.64 -11.16 22.35
CA THR A 57 16.76 -10.61 21.34
C THR A 57 15.62 -9.87 22.05
N VAL A 58 15.43 -8.59 21.73
CA VAL A 58 14.48 -7.72 22.43
C VAL A 58 13.63 -6.92 21.43
N LEU A 59 12.47 -6.45 21.88
CA LEU A 59 11.65 -5.50 21.13
C LEU A 59 12.15 -4.08 21.39
N ALA A 60 12.72 -3.41 20.39
CA ALA A 60 13.27 -2.07 20.54
C ALA A 60 12.25 -1.06 21.11
N CYS A 61 10.95 -1.20 20.76
CA CYS A 61 9.89 -0.34 21.26
C CYS A 61 9.55 -0.54 22.74
N GLN A 62 10.03 -1.62 23.37
CA GLN A 62 9.80 -1.95 24.78
C GLN A 62 11.13 -1.92 25.57
N THR A 63 12.22 -1.50 24.94
CA THR A 63 13.55 -1.51 25.56
C THR A 63 14.05 -0.07 25.76
N GLN A 64 14.53 0.24 26.96
CA GLN A 64 15.18 1.49 27.27
C GLN A 64 16.68 1.41 26.94
N VAL A 65 17.26 2.56 26.61
CA VAL A 65 18.68 2.71 26.30
C VAL A 65 19.48 2.67 27.58
N GLU A 66 20.52 1.83 27.58
CA GLU A 66 21.51 1.70 28.64
C GLU A 66 22.90 2.13 28.14
N PRO A 67 23.82 2.57 29.04
CA PRO A 67 25.19 2.94 28.66
C PRO A 67 25.92 1.79 27.96
N GLU A 68 26.70 2.13 26.91
CA GLU A 68 27.55 1.20 26.14
C GLU A 68 26.80 0.01 25.53
N MET A 69 25.46 0.16 25.34
CA MET A 69 24.62 -0.88 24.72
C MET A 69 25.10 -1.12 23.28
N ARG A 70 25.28 -2.40 22.94
CA ARG A 70 25.55 -2.85 21.57
C ARG A 70 24.29 -3.39 20.95
N VAL A 71 23.88 -2.81 19.81
CA VAL A 71 22.64 -3.17 19.12
C VAL A 71 22.95 -3.59 17.69
N PHE A 72 22.56 -4.79 17.33
CA PHE A 72 22.72 -5.33 15.99
C PHE A 72 21.39 -5.17 15.24
N LEU A 73 21.40 -4.28 14.26
CA LEU A 73 20.32 -4.09 13.34
C LEU A 73 20.61 -4.97 12.12
N ASP A 74 19.89 -6.04 11.98
CA ASP A 74 19.96 -6.83 10.75
C ASP A 74 19.42 -5.97 9.63
N ALA A 75 20.27 -5.62 8.66
CA ALA A 75 19.82 -4.98 7.44
C ALA A 75 18.79 -5.94 6.81
N ALA A 76 17.57 -5.46 6.59
CA ALA A 76 16.74 -6.10 5.61
C ALA A 76 17.59 -6.19 4.33
N PRO A 77 17.75 -7.37 3.73
CA PRO A 77 18.56 -7.50 2.51
C PRO A 77 18.05 -6.45 1.53
N GLU A 78 18.96 -5.68 0.89
CA GLU A 78 18.60 -4.84 -0.26
C GLU A 78 17.96 -5.76 -1.28
N ARG A 79 16.63 -5.71 -1.33
CA ARG A 79 15.84 -6.59 -2.18
C ARG A 79 15.52 -5.78 -3.43
N GLU A 80 16.02 -6.23 -4.55
CA GLU A 80 15.49 -5.82 -5.85
C GLU A 80 14.01 -6.19 -5.85
N SER A 81 13.18 -5.21 -5.64
CA SER A 81 11.76 -5.38 -5.53
C SER A 81 11.11 -5.46 -6.93
N VAL A 82 10.02 -6.17 -7.01
CA VAL A 82 9.35 -6.57 -8.24
C VAL A 82 8.78 -5.36 -9.01
N PRO A 83 8.92 -5.30 -10.34
CA PRO A 83 8.37 -4.24 -11.20
C PRO A 83 6.85 -4.03 -11.12
N VAL A 84 6.12 -4.93 -10.43
CA VAL A 84 4.65 -4.92 -10.32
C VAL A 84 4.11 -3.58 -9.82
N LEU A 85 4.80 -2.93 -8.87
CA LEU A 85 4.36 -1.66 -8.28
C LEU A 85 4.42 -0.46 -9.23
N THR A 86 5.15 -0.59 -10.34
CA THR A 86 5.22 0.44 -11.38
C THR A 86 4.54 0.00 -12.67
N CYS A 87 3.75 -1.09 -12.63
CA CYS A 87 3.10 -1.66 -13.80
C CYS A 87 1.62 -1.30 -13.85
N PHE A 88 1.16 -0.94 -15.02
CA PHE A 88 -0.24 -0.73 -15.40
C PHE A 88 -0.40 -1.06 -16.90
N PRO A 89 -1.63 -1.24 -17.42
CA PRO A 89 -1.87 -1.49 -18.84
C PRO A 89 -1.31 -0.38 -19.73
N SER A 90 -0.64 -0.75 -20.81
CA SER A 90 -0.05 0.23 -21.75
C SER A 90 -1.11 1.11 -22.42
N GLU A 91 -2.32 0.59 -22.60
CA GLU A 91 -3.47 1.30 -23.15
C GLU A 91 -3.84 2.57 -22.37
N PHE A 92 -3.48 2.66 -21.10
CA PHE A 92 -3.69 3.88 -20.32
C PHE A 92 -2.81 5.05 -20.77
N LEU A 93 -1.78 4.80 -21.56
CA LEU A 93 -0.89 5.81 -22.14
C LEU A 93 -1.01 5.92 -23.66
N GLU A 94 -1.80 5.06 -24.29
CA GLU A 94 -2.09 5.17 -25.71
C GLU A 94 -2.83 6.50 -25.98
N GLU A 95 -2.47 7.17 -27.06
CA GLU A 95 -3.00 8.49 -27.43
C GLU A 95 -2.66 9.66 -26.47
N LEU A 96 -1.79 9.44 -25.48
CA LEU A 96 -1.37 10.50 -24.57
C LEU A 96 -0.37 11.44 -25.27
N LEU A 97 -0.83 12.63 -25.62
CA LEU A 97 0.00 13.66 -26.23
C LEU A 97 0.55 14.61 -25.15
N PRO A 98 1.85 14.91 -25.18
CA PRO A 98 2.42 15.92 -24.29
C PRO A 98 1.91 17.33 -24.64
N ASP A 99 1.84 18.18 -23.61
CA ASP A 99 1.55 19.59 -23.81
C ASP A 99 2.58 20.21 -24.79
N PRO A 100 2.19 21.20 -25.62
CA PRO A 100 3.10 21.87 -26.53
C PRO A 100 4.34 22.41 -25.80
N GLY A 101 5.52 22.13 -26.33
CA GLY A 101 6.80 22.52 -25.74
C GLY A 101 7.32 21.59 -24.62
N MET A 102 6.63 20.50 -24.33
CA MET A 102 7.03 19.50 -23.32
C MET A 102 7.66 18.25 -23.95
N GLU A 103 7.81 18.18 -25.27
CA GLU A 103 8.24 16.98 -26.01
C GLU A 103 9.64 16.49 -25.60
N SER A 104 10.55 17.42 -25.31
CA SER A 104 11.92 17.12 -24.86
C SER A 104 12.13 17.25 -23.35
N ALA A 105 11.15 17.76 -22.63
CA ALA A 105 11.22 17.93 -21.19
C ALA A 105 11.04 16.60 -20.45
N PHE A 106 11.62 16.52 -19.26
CA PHE A 106 11.29 15.47 -18.31
C PHE A 106 10.11 15.90 -17.42
N THR A 107 9.22 14.96 -17.20
CA THR A 107 8.19 15.03 -16.16
C THR A 107 8.33 13.80 -15.25
N ALA A 108 8.09 13.97 -13.96
CA ALA A 108 8.14 12.88 -12.99
C ALA A 108 6.76 12.67 -12.37
N ALA A 109 6.31 11.44 -12.31
CA ALA A 109 5.06 11.04 -11.69
C ALA A 109 5.32 10.11 -10.52
N PHE A 110 4.69 10.40 -9.39
CA PHE A 110 4.82 9.68 -8.15
C PHE A 110 3.47 9.17 -7.67
N ASP A 111 3.44 7.91 -7.27
CA ASP A 111 2.41 7.31 -6.44
C ASP A 111 2.96 7.19 -5.03
N LEU A 112 2.40 7.98 -4.11
CA LEU A 112 2.81 8.10 -2.72
C LEU A 112 1.98 7.16 -1.84
N GLY A 113 2.23 5.85 -1.97
CA GLY A 113 1.53 4.86 -1.17
C GLY A 113 1.94 4.87 0.31
N THR A 114 1.04 4.43 1.17
CA THR A 114 1.29 4.29 2.62
C THR A 114 2.47 3.35 2.90
N THR A 115 2.56 2.25 2.17
CA THR A 115 3.59 1.21 2.34
C THR A 115 4.77 1.40 1.39
N THR A 116 4.49 1.77 0.15
CA THR A 116 5.48 1.83 -0.95
C THR A 116 5.31 3.11 -1.74
N LEU A 117 6.42 3.73 -2.10
CA LEU A 117 6.49 4.84 -3.05
C LEU A 117 6.88 4.28 -4.42
N ALA A 118 6.16 4.64 -5.46
CA ALA A 118 6.49 4.30 -6.84
C ALA A 118 6.62 5.56 -7.68
N ALA A 119 7.58 5.57 -8.63
CA ALA A 119 7.78 6.73 -9.48
C ALA A 119 8.28 6.35 -10.87
N VAL A 120 7.94 7.20 -11.83
CA VAL A 120 8.43 7.10 -13.20
C VAL A 120 8.88 8.45 -13.73
N LEU A 121 9.89 8.42 -14.61
CA LEU A 121 10.32 9.54 -15.41
C LEU A 121 9.74 9.39 -16.82
N VAL A 122 9.17 10.47 -17.32
CA VAL A 122 8.50 10.51 -18.64
C VAL A 122 9.17 11.56 -19.50
N GLN A 123 9.38 11.24 -20.78
CA GLN A 123 9.83 12.17 -21.80
C GLN A 123 9.04 11.93 -23.09
N GLY A 124 8.50 12.99 -23.68
CA GLY A 124 7.71 12.90 -24.90
C GLY A 124 6.53 11.92 -24.80
N GLY A 125 5.87 11.84 -23.66
CA GLY A 125 4.77 10.92 -23.40
C GLY A 125 5.20 9.46 -23.13
N LYS A 126 6.50 9.15 -23.15
CA LYS A 126 7.02 7.79 -22.95
C LYS A 126 7.73 7.68 -21.60
N ILE A 127 7.49 6.59 -20.89
CA ILE A 127 8.23 6.28 -19.66
C ILE A 127 9.65 5.86 -20.03
N VAL A 128 10.64 6.58 -19.50
CA VAL A 128 12.06 6.35 -19.77
C VAL A 128 12.81 5.73 -18.59
N ALA A 129 12.30 5.89 -17.37
CA ALA A 129 12.84 5.25 -16.17
C ALA A 129 11.73 4.95 -15.16
N ARG A 130 11.98 3.98 -14.28
CA ARG A 130 11.07 3.56 -13.20
C ARG A 130 11.87 3.31 -11.94
N THR A 131 11.32 3.67 -10.80
CA THR A 131 11.87 3.32 -9.48
C THR A 131 10.74 3.18 -8.47
N PHE A 132 11.04 2.52 -7.38
CA PHE A 132 10.12 2.38 -6.25
C PHE A 132 10.94 2.06 -5.00
N ARG A 133 10.37 2.31 -3.84
CA ARG A 133 10.98 2.00 -2.53
C ARG A 133 9.93 1.90 -1.44
N THR A 134 10.31 1.26 -0.35
CA THR A 134 9.50 1.29 0.87
C THR A 134 9.36 2.72 1.37
N ASN A 135 8.15 3.12 1.74
CA ASN A 135 7.90 4.44 2.30
C ASN A 135 8.65 4.60 3.65
N PRO A 136 9.58 5.56 3.77
CA PRO A 136 10.39 5.73 4.99
C PRO A 136 9.56 6.17 6.20
N GLN A 137 8.33 6.64 6.00
CA GLN A 137 7.42 7.00 7.09
C GLN A 137 6.88 5.77 7.84
N ARG A 138 7.08 4.54 7.32
CA ARG A 138 6.75 3.30 8.05
C ARG A 138 7.47 3.19 9.39
N ALA A 139 8.60 3.86 9.57
CA ALA A 139 9.28 3.96 10.85
C ALA A 139 8.45 4.69 11.92
N PHE A 140 7.49 5.53 11.51
CA PHE A 140 6.63 6.33 12.37
C PHE A 140 5.20 5.78 12.49
N GLY A 141 4.81 4.90 11.57
CA GLY A 141 3.53 4.22 11.52
C GLY A 141 3.40 3.43 10.22
N ALA A 142 2.95 2.17 10.30
CA ALA A 142 2.83 1.32 9.12
C ALA A 142 1.59 1.62 8.28
N ASP A 143 0.56 2.16 8.91
CA ASP A 143 -0.74 2.50 8.33
C ASP A 143 -1.07 3.99 8.52
N VAL A 144 -2.15 4.42 7.89
CA VAL A 144 -2.64 5.80 7.94
C VAL A 144 -2.94 6.25 9.38
N ILE A 145 -3.63 5.41 10.15
CA ILE A 145 -4.08 5.76 11.51
C ILE A 145 -2.88 5.96 12.43
N SER A 146 -1.92 5.05 12.41
CA SER A 146 -0.70 5.17 13.23
C SER A 146 0.15 6.38 12.87
N ARG A 147 0.15 6.83 11.60
CA ARG A 147 0.82 8.08 11.19
C ARG A 147 0.09 9.33 11.66
N ILE A 148 -1.24 9.34 11.58
CA ILE A 148 -2.06 10.43 12.12
C ILE A 148 -1.84 10.54 13.64
N GLN A 149 -1.82 9.41 14.36
CA GLN A 149 -1.53 9.38 15.80
C GLN A 149 -0.14 9.96 16.09
N TYR A 150 0.89 9.51 15.35
CA TYR A 150 2.24 10.05 15.49
C TYR A 150 2.26 11.57 15.23
N ALA A 151 1.61 12.05 14.17
CA ALA A 151 1.56 13.47 13.86
C ALA A 151 0.92 14.30 15.00
N ALA A 152 -0.05 13.74 15.72
CA ALA A 152 -0.73 14.39 16.83
C ALA A 152 0.06 14.37 18.16
N GLU A 153 1.12 13.57 18.29
CA GLU A 153 1.91 13.45 19.53
C GLU A 153 2.72 14.73 19.84
N ALA A 154 3.17 15.48 18.81
CA ALA A 154 3.94 16.72 18.99
C ALA A 154 3.81 17.67 17.77
N PRO A 155 3.88 19.00 17.97
CA PRO A 155 3.67 20.00 16.93
C PRO A 155 4.67 19.93 15.75
N ASP A 156 5.88 19.39 15.95
CA ASP A 156 6.90 19.24 14.92
C ASP A 156 6.82 17.92 14.14
N HIS A 157 6.04 16.95 14.59
CA HIS A 157 5.90 15.64 13.97
C HIS A 157 5.38 15.67 12.53
N PRO A 158 4.40 16.51 12.14
CA PRO A 158 4.01 16.66 10.74
C PRO A 158 5.19 17.05 9.85
N SER A 159 6.02 18.00 10.29
CA SER A 159 7.22 18.42 9.57
C SER A 159 8.27 17.29 9.45
N VAL A 160 8.40 16.44 10.47
CA VAL A 160 9.26 15.26 10.41
C VAL A 160 8.78 14.28 9.32
N LEU A 161 7.50 13.99 9.27
CA LEU A 161 6.90 13.12 8.25
C LEU A 161 7.10 13.70 6.85
N GLN A 162 6.80 14.99 6.65
CA GLN A 162 7.01 15.70 5.38
C GLN A 162 8.48 15.60 4.93
N LYS A 163 9.42 15.95 5.79
CA LYS A 163 10.86 15.93 5.49
C LYS A 163 11.32 14.53 5.08
N ARG A 164 10.85 13.47 5.75
CA ARG A 164 11.20 12.09 5.40
C ARG A 164 10.69 11.71 4.02
N LEU A 165 9.46 12.09 3.69
CA LEU A 165 8.86 11.82 2.41
C LEU A 165 9.56 12.58 1.28
N LEU A 166 9.76 13.89 1.42
CA LEU A 166 10.41 14.72 0.40
C LEU A 166 11.88 14.33 0.17
N ASN A 167 12.59 13.85 1.21
CA ASN A 167 13.92 13.26 1.03
C ASN A 167 13.86 12.00 0.15
N ALA A 168 12.89 11.12 0.37
CA ALA A 168 12.71 9.95 -0.49
C ALA A 168 12.37 10.34 -1.93
N VAL A 169 11.49 11.34 -2.13
CA VAL A 169 11.18 11.90 -3.46
C VAL A 169 12.45 12.41 -4.15
N ARG A 170 13.29 13.16 -3.44
CA ARG A 170 14.58 13.63 -3.96
C ARG A 170 15.48 12.48 -4.41
N GLU A 171 15.65 11.48 -3.56
CA GLU A 171 16.49 10.32 -3.86
C GLU A 171 15.96 9.53 -5.06
N MET A 172 14.64 9.27 -5.11
CA MET A 172 14.00 8.59 -6.24
C MET A 172 14.14 9.40 -7.54
N THR A 173 13.98 10.73 -7.47
CA THR A 173 14.18 11.61 -8.64
C THR A 173 15.61 11.52 -9.17
N MET A 174 16.59 11.50 -8.27
CA MET A 174 18.00 11.33 -8.65
C MET A 174 18.26 9.96 -9.30
N GLU A 175 17.67 8.90 -8.75
CA GLU A 175 17.76 7.54 -9.29
C GLU A 175 17.14 7.44 -10.68
N LEU A 176 15.95 8.01 -10.90
CA LEU A 176 15.26 8.06 -12.19
C LEU A 176 16.12 8.73 -13.28
N ILE A 177 16.75 9.86 -12.96
CA ILE A 177 17.60 10.62 -13.89
C ILE A 177 18.91 9.87 -14.20
N THR A 178 19.46 9.18 -13.23
CA THR A 178 20.74 8.47 -13.37
C THR A 178 20.59 7.06 -13.97
N GLY A 179 19.36 6.61 -14.21
CA GLY A 179 19.07 5.27 -14.76
C GLY A 179 19.52 4.13 -13.83
N GLY A 180 19.46 4.32 -12.50
CA GLY A 180 19.85 3.31 -11.51
C GLY A 180 21.35 3.04 -11.41
N LYS A 181 22.20 3.79 -12.11
CA LYS A 181 23.66 3.68 -11.95
C LYS A 181 24.06 4.24 -10.60
N THR A 182 24.69 3.42 -9.80
CA THR A 182 25.19 3.81 -8.46
C THR A 182 26.11 5.03 -8.53
N SER A 183 26.11 5.83 -7.49
CA SER A 183 26.83 7.11 -7.32
C SER A 183 28.33 7.10 -7.70
N GLN A 184 28.93 5.92 -7.86
CA GLN A 184 30.36 5.76 -8.18
C GLN A 184 30.70 5.76 -9.68
N THR A 185 29.69 5.61 -10.57
CA THR A 185 29.92 5.49 -12.04
C THR A 185 29.46 6.73 -12.80
N LEU A 186 28.98 7.77 -12.13
CA LEU A 186 28.36 8.91 -12.78
C LEU A 186 29.19 10.17 -12.75
N CYS A 187 29.26 10.73 -13.93
CA CYS A 187 29.55 12.11 -14.33
C CYS A 187 29.63 13.15 -13.21
N SER A 188 30.44 14.14 -13.38
CA SER A 188 30.65 15.28 -12.49
C SER A 188 29.33 15.84 -11.89
N GLY A 189 29.37 16.42 -10.69
CA GLY A 189 28.18 17.03 -10.07
C GLY A 189 27.44 18.04 -10.96
N ALA A 190 28.17 18.64 -11.93
CA ALA A 190 27.61 19.57 -12.91
C ALA A 190 26.63 18.90 -13.91
N GLU A 191 26.90 17.67 -14.36
CA GLU A 191 26.01 16.96 -15.29
C GLU A 191 24.70 16.52 -14.62
N LYS A 192 24.76 16.11 -13.33
CA LYS A 192 23.54 15.79 -12.54
C LYS A 192 22.64 17.02 -12.38
N ILE A 193 23.21 18.18 -12.10
CA ILE A 193 22.48 19.44 -11.98
C ILE A 193 21.85 19.81 -13.33
N THR A 194 22.53 19.59 -14.44
CA THR A 194 22.02 19.87 -15.78
C THR A 194 20.82 18.99 -16.12
N GLU A 195 20.86 17.70 -15.80
CA GLU A 195 19.72 16.80 -16.07
C GLU A 195 18.51 17.08 -15.17
N LEU A 196 18.71 17.37 -13.87
CA LEU A 196 17.64 17.80 -12.97
C LEU A 196 16.96 19.09 -13.47
N SER A 197 17.73 19.99 -14.06
CA SER A 197 17.19 21.24 -14.62
C SER A 197 16.24 21.06 -15.82
N ARG A 198 16.18 19.86 -16.39
CA ARG A 198 15.27 19.49 -17.48
C ARG A 198 13.90 19.03 -16.97
N ILE A 199 13.75 18.75 -15.67
CA ILE A 199 12.45 18.44 -15.08
C ILE A 199 11.61 19.71 -15.06
N ARG A 200 10.50 19.68 -15.77
CA ARG A 200 9.57 20.82 -15.90
C ARG A 200 8.34 20.64 -15.01
N ARG A 201 8.00 19.41 -14.68
CA ARG A 201 6.82 19.10 -13.88
C ARG A 201 7.04 17.86 -13.02
N ILE A 202 6.56 17.91 -11.78
CA ILE A 202 6.41 16.78 -10.88
C ILE A 202 4.92 16.63 -10.50
N VAL A 203 4.42 15.40 -10.46
CA VAL A 203 3.06 15.09 -10.06
C VAL A 203 3.06 14.10 -8.91
N PHE A 204 2.34 14.42 -7.85
CA PHE A 204 2.12 13.56 -6.69
C PHE A 204 0.68 13.06 -6.68
N SER A 205 0.51 11.75 -6.49
CA SER A 205 -0.75 11.08 -6.27
C SER A 205 -0.62 10.20 -5.04
N GLY A 206 -1.62 10.15 -4.20
CA GLY A 206 -1.62 9.33 -2.99
C GLY A 206 -2.96 9.44 -2.26
N ASN A 207 -3.13 8.66 -1.19
CA ASN A 207 -4.30 8.85 -0.35
C ASN A 207 -4.25 10.19 0.38
N THR A 208 -5.39 10.65 0.91
CA THR A 208 -5.52 11.99 1.52
C THR A 208 -4.46 12.25 2.59
N THR A 209 -4.18 11.28 3.47
CA THR A 209 -3.14 11.41 4.51
C THR A 209 -1.75 11.60 3.92
N MET A 210 -1.43 10.88 2.84
CA MET A 210 -0.13 11.01 2.18
C MET A 210 0.01 12.36 1.48
N GLU A 211 -1.04 12.87 0.87
CA GLU A 211 -1.02 14.19 0.22
C GLU A 211 -0.93 15.33 1.24
N GLU A 212 -1.72 15.29 2.32
CA GLU A 212 -1.63 16.26 3.40
C GLU A 212 -0.25 16.24 4.09
N THR A 213 0.32 15.04 4.29
CA THR A 213 1.69 14.91 4.80
C THR A 213 2.72 15.49 3.83
N THR A 214 2.54 15.31 2.52
CA THR A 214 3.43 15.85 1.48
C THR A 214 3.45 17.38 1.54
N LEU A 215 2.32 17.97 1.82
CA LEU A 215 2.13 19.43 1.98
C LEU A 215 2.45 19.92 3.40
N GLY A 216 2.75 19.01 4.35
CA GLY A 216 3.10 19.39 5.72
C GLY A 216 1.94 19.87 6.57
N PHE A 217 0.70 19.52 6.20
CA PHE A 217 -0.49 19.87 6.97
C PHE A 217 -0.59 19.07 8.28
N ASP A 218 -1.33 19.65 9.22
CA ASP A 218 -1.74 18.97 10.44
C ASP A 218 -2.83 17.94 10.10
N LEU A 219 -2.59 16.68 10.50
CA LEU A 219 -3.48 15.56 10.20
C LEU A 219 -4.62 15.40 11.22
N GLN A 220 -4.76 16.31 12.20
CA GLN A 220 -5.77 16.18 13.27
C GLN A 220 -7.20 16.17 12.74
N THR A 221 -7.47 16.87 11.64
CA THR A 221 -8.81 16.89 11.02
C THR A 221 -9.21 15.54 10.43
N LEU A 222 -8.24 14.69 10.10
CA LEU A 222 -8.45 13.31 9.65
C LEU A 222 -8.60 12.32 10.82
N ALA A 223 -8.20 12.73 12.05
CA ALA A 223 -8.22 11.87 13.24
C ALA A 223 -9.54 11.82 13.98
N ALA A 224 -10.38 12.86 13.83
CA ALA A 224 -11.56 13.06 14.65
C ALA A 224 -12.82 13.33 13.82
N PHE A 225 -13.94 12.77 14.26
CA PHE A 225 -15.23 13.06 13.63
C PHE A 225 -15.66 14.53 13.86
N PRO A 226 -16.23 15.20 12.84
CA PRO A 226 -16.40 14.75 11.47
C PRO A 226 -15.06 14.82 10.70
N PHE A 227 -14.63 13.66 10.19
CA PHE A 227 -13.40 13.57 9.43
C PHE A 227 -13.41 14.52 8.24
N ARG A 228 -12.34 15.30 8.06
CA ARG A 228 -12.24 16.29 6.97
C ARG A 228 -10.81 16.35 6.45
N SER A 229 -10.67 16.47 5.14
CA SER A 229 -9.41 16.89 4.53
C SER A 229 -9.13 18.37 4.81
N ALA A 230 -7.86 18.76 4.74
CA ALA A 230 -7.45 20.13 4.96
C ALA A 230 -8.13 21.07 3.95
N PRO A 231 -8.81 22.16 4.40
CA PRO A 231 -9.55 23.07 3.53
C PRO A 231 -8.62 23.88 2.61
N GLU A 232 -7.35 24.02 3.00
CA GLU A 232 -6.32 24.77 2.24
C GLU A 232 -5.66 23.91 1.15
N LEU A 233 -6.09 22.67 0.96
CA LEU A 233 -5.48 21.74 0.03
C LEU A 233 -5.65 22.26 -1.40
N GLN A 234 -4.57 22.77 -1.96
CA GLN A 234 -4.47 23.20 -3.34
C GLN A 234 -3.89 22.06 -4.20
N THR A 235 -4.00 22.22 -5.49
CA THR A 235 -3.55 21.19 -6.45
C THR A 235 -2.37 21.64 -7.31
N ASP A 236 -2.15 22.93 -7.44
CA ASP A 236 -1.12 23.52 -8.31
C ASP A 236 -0.14 24.36 -7.49
N TYR A 237 1.12 24.01 -7.58
CA TYR A 237 2.25 24.62 -6.89
C TYR A 237 3.44 24.77 -7.83
N THR A 238 4.48 25.44 -7.33
CA THR A 238 5.83 25.41 -7.89
C THR A 238 6.80 24.83 -6.87
N ALA A 239 7.95 24.31 -7.31
CA ALA A 239 8.96 23.77 -6.41
C ALA A 239 9.56 24.82 -5.46
N GLY A 240 9.43 26.12 -5.80
CA GLY A 240 9.86 27.25 -4.99
C GLY A 240 8.87 27.64 -3.88
N ASP A 241 7.67 27.06 -3.84
CA ASP A 241 6.67 27.43 -2.84
C ASP A 241 7.12 27.08 -1.42
N PRO A 242 6.88 27.97 -0.44
CA PRO A 242 7.33 27.78 0.95
C PRO A 242 6.77 26.51 1.63
N ILE A 243 5.64 25.98 1.16
CA ILE A 243 4.98 24.80 1.72
C ILE A 243 5.89 23.55 1.74
N TRP A 244 6.87 23.49 0.84
CA TRP A 244 7.81 22.37 0.75
C TRP A 244 8.92 22.40 1.81
N ASN A 245 9.02 23.47 2.61
CA ASN A 245 10.10 23.63 3.60
C ASN A 245 11.51 23.36 3.05
N GLY A 246 11.74 23.73 1.77
CA GLY A 246 13.01 23.47 1.07
C GLY A 246 13.20 22.02 0.60
N GLY A 247 12.23 21.14 0.80
CA GLY A 247 12.34 19.71 0.41
C GLY A 247 12.45 19.48 -1.11
N LEU A 248 11.99 20.46 -1.93
CA LEU A 248 12.10 20.41 -3.39
C LEU A 248 13.18 21.34 -3.96
N ASN A 249 14.08 21.88 -3.14
CA ASN A 249 15.16 22.78 -3.55
C ASN A 249 16.21 22.19 -4.52
N PHE A 250 16.13 20.90 -4.81
CA PHE A 250 16.93 20.22 -5.84
C PHE A 250 16.38 20.43 -7.25
N LEU A 251 15.18 20.99 -7.37
CA LEU A 251 14.53 21.39 -8.63
C LEU A 251 14.68 22.89 -8.83
N LYS A 252 14.38 23.35 -10.04
CA LYS A 252 14.25 24.78 -10.29
C LYS A 252 13.00 25.33 -9.58
N PRO A 253 13.05 26.55 -9.01
CA PRO A 253 11.89 27.12 -8.31
C PRO A 253 10.61 27.19 -9.15
N GLU A 254 10.75 27.39 -10.48
CA GLU A 254 9.63 27.47 -11.43
C GLU A 254 9.11 26.10 -11.91
N THR A 255 9.70 24.97 -11.46
CA THR A 255 9.21 23.63 -11.79
C THR A 255 7.78 23.47 -11.29
N GLU A 256 6.85 23.11 -12.19
CA GLU A 256 5.46 22.85 -11.83
C GLU A 256 5.35 21.63 -10.89
N VAL A 257 4.57 21.77 -9.83
CA VAL A 257 4.25 20.69 -8.91
C VAL A 257 2.74 20.54 -8.83
N ARG A 258 2.24 19.36 -9.16
CA ARG A 258 0.81 19.02 -9.10
C ARG A 258 0.60 17.99 -7.99
N VAL A 259 -0.35 18.25 -7.11
CA VAL A 259 -0.82 17.31 -6.09
C VAL A 259 -2.26 16.96 -6.45
N PHE A 260 -2.56 15.68 -6.58
CA PHE A 260 -3.88 15.27 -7.04
C PHE A 260 -4.99 15.76 -6.11
N PRO A 261 -6.13 16.17 -6.66
CA PRO A 261 -7.27 16.59 -5.85
C PRO A 261 -7.89 15.36 -5.15
N VAL A 262 -8.16 15.49 -3.86
CA VAL A 262 -8.85 14.47 -3.07
C VAL A 262 -10.36 14.52 -3.28
N ILE A 263 -11.04 13.38 -3.17
CA ILE A 263 -12.50 13.27 -3.24
C ILE A 263 -13.10 13.45 -1.84
N GLY A 264 -12.39 12.96 -0.84
CA GLY A 264 -12.84 13.04 0.55
C GLY A 264 -11.74 12.66 1.54
N PRO A 265 -12.04 12.69 2.85
CA PRO A 265 -11.03 12.47 3.90
C PRO A 265 -10.34 11.11 3.81
N PHE A 266 -11.01 10.11 3.25
CA PHE A 266 -10.47 8.75 3.08
C PHE A 266 -10.49 8.25 1.63
N VAL A 267 -10.77 9.15 0.67
CA VAL A 267 -10.72 8.86 -0.77
C VAL A 267 -9.83 9.92 -1.40
N GLY A 268 -8.59 9.58 -1.61
CA GLY A 268 -7.53 10.51 -1.97
C GLY A 268 -7.35 10.74 -3.46
N GLY A 269 -6.24 11.38 -3.79
CA GLY A 269 -5.84 11.66 -5.15
C GLY A 269 -5.42 10.42 -5.93
N ASP A 270 -5.02 9.34 -5.25
CA ASP A 270 -4.79 8.01 -5.85
C ASP A 270 -6.04 7.50 -6.56
N ILE A 271 -7.21 7.67 -5.94
CA ILE A 271 -8.49 7.30 -6.55
C ILE A 271 -8.87 8.26 -7.66
N THR A 272 -8.63 9.56 -7.49
CA THR A 272 -8.83 10.53 -8.58
C THR A 272 -7.94 10.22 -9.79
N ALA A 273 -6.69 9.84 -9.56
CA ALA A 273 -5.76 9.41 -10.60
C ALA A 273 -6.24 8.08 -11.26
N GLY A 274 -6.71 7.13 -10.46
CA GLY A 274 -7.33 5.91 -10.96
C GLY A 274 -8.58 6.18 -11.81
N LEU A 275 -9.43 7.13 -11.40
CA LEU A 275 -10.58 7.56 -12.19
C LEU A 275 -10.18 8.20 -13.52
N LEU A 276 -9.08 8.94 -13.55
CA LEU A 276 -8.59 9.58 -14.77
C LEU A 276 -8.31 8.56 -15.90
N VAL A 277 -7.79 7.38 -15.54
CA VAL A 277 -7.48 6.30 -16.50
C VAL A 277 -8.62 5.31 -16.71
N THR A 278 -9.61 5.28 -15.81
CA THR A 278 -10.72 4.32 -15.87
C THR A 278 -12.07 4.98 -16.15
N ASN A 279 -12.07 6.28 -16.48
CA ASN A 279 -13.29 7.04 -16.68
C ASN A 279 -14.25 6.34 -17.68
N SER A 280 -15.44 5.97 -17.22
CA SER A 280 -16.45 5.25 -17.97
C SER A 280 -17.84 5.85 -17.70
N PRO A 281 -18.16 7.01 -18.29
CA PRO A 281 -19.38 7.73 -17.96
C PRO A 281 -20.64 7.12 -18.56
N GLU A 282 -20.52 6.22 -19.54
CA GLU A 282 -21.66 5.77 -20.34
C GLU A 282 -22.43 4.58 -19.74
N LYS A 283 -21.77 3.76 -18.93
CA LYS A 283 -22.34 2.54 -18.33
C LYS A 283 -21.80 2.31 -16.93
N PRO A 284 -22.57 1.65 -16.04
CA PRO A 284 -22.11 1.36 -14.70
C PRO A 284 -20.79 0.58 -14.68
N ALA A 285 -19.79 1.10 -13.97
CA ALA A 285 -18.50 0.47 -13.82
C ALA A 285 -17.92 0.73 -12.42
N PHE A 286 -17.22 -0.26 -11.85
CA PHE A 286 -16.48 -0.12 -10.61
C PHE A 286 -15.00 0.14 -10.87
N LEU A 287 -14.42 0.99 -10.04
CA LEU A 287 -13.01 1.03 -9.72
C LEU A 287 -12.88 0.71 -8.24
N ILE A 288 -12.06 -0.28 -7.91
CA ILE A 288 -11.74 -0.66 -6.53
C ILE A 288 -10.22 -0.66 -6.41
N ASP A 289 -9.68 0.12 -5.51
CA ASP A 289 -8.26 0.04 -5.14
C ASP A 289 -8.15 -0.81 -3.87
N LEU A 290 -7.34 -1.87 -3.97
CA LEU A 290 -7.09 -2.80 -2.88
C LEU A 290 -5.69 -2.52 -2.32
N GLY A 291 -5.64 -1.72 -1.28
CA GLY A 291 -4.45 -1.41 -0.51
C GLY A 291 -4.64 -1.71 0.97
N THR A 292 -4.09 -0.86 1.82
CA THR A 292 -4.34 -0.88 3.28
C THR A 292 -5.80 -0.58 3.60
N ASN A 293 -6.44 0.28 2.81
CA ASN A 293 -7.89 0.45 2.77
C ASN A 293 -8.44 -0.19 1.49
N GLY A 294 -9.75 -0.29 1.38
CA GLY A 294 -10.46 -0.62 0.15
C GLY A 294 -11.25 0.59 -0.32
N GLU A 295 -10.62 1.42 -1.13
CA GLU A 295 -11.31 2.55 -1.74
C GLU A 295 -12.03 2.09 -3.00
N MET A 296 -13.25 2.57 -3.19
CA MET A 296 -14.04 2.18 -4.34
C MET A 296 -14.91 3.29 -4.89
N VAL A 297 -15.10 3.26 -6.19
CA VAL A 297 -15.98 4.19 -6.91
C VAL A 297 -16.90 3.42 -7.84
N LEU A 298 -18.20 3.68 -7.73
CA LEU A 298 -19.19 3.31 -8.72
C LEU A 298 -19.41 4.51 -9.65
N GLN A 299 -19.10 4.31 -10.92
CA GLN A 299 -19.32 5.26 -12.00
C GLN A 299 -20.60 4.89 -12.74
N THR A 300 -21.46 5.84 -13.02
CA THR A 300 -22.71 5.66 -13.75
C THR A 300 -22.98 6.85 -14.68
N PRO A 301 -23.91 6.74 -15.64
CA PRO A 301 -24.33 7.89 -16.44
C PRO A 301 -24.89 9.06 -15.63
N SER A 302 -25.42 8.79 -14.43
CA SER A 302 -26.02 9.82 -13.55
C SER A 302 -24.99 10.47 -12.61
N GLY A 303 -23.77 9.96 -12.55
CA GLY A 303 -22.70 10.51 -11.68
C GLY A 303 -21.81 9.43 -11.07
N ARG A 304 -20.96 9.84 -10.13
CA ARG A 304 -20.00 9.00 -9.44
C ARG A 304 -20.21 9.08 -7.94
N ILE A 305 -20.09 7.94 -7.28
CA ILE A 305 -20.13 7.82 -5.83
C ILE A 305 -18.94 7.00 -5.35
N ALA A 306 -18.25 7.50 -4.34
CA ALA A 306 -17.05 6.89 -3.78
C ALA A 306 -17.20 6.63 -2.29
N CYS A 307 -16.53 5.60 -1.81
CA CYS A 307 -16.35 5.34 -0.38
C CYS A 307 -14.99 4.69 -0.11
N ALA A 308 -14.59 4.69 1.15
CA ALA A 308 -13.46 3.92 1.66
C ALA A 308 -13.97 2.91 2.69
N THR A 309 -13.38 1.73 2.71
CA THR A 309 -13.63 0.69 3.71
C THR A 309 -12.34 0.35 4.45
N ALA A 310 -12.44 0.08 5.75
CA ALA A 310 -11.31 -0.35 6.56
C ALA A 310 -10.98 -1.84 6.29
N ALA A 311 -10.45 -2.15 5.12
CA ALA A 311 -10.05 -3.50 4.73
C ALA A 311 -8.88 -4.03 5.57
N GLY A 312 -8.01 -3.15 6.03
CA GLY A 312 -6.78 -3.51 6.73
C GLY A 312 -5.67 -4.00 5.79
N PRO A 313 -4.42 -4.04 6.26
CA PRO A 313 -3.26 -4.24 5.39
C PRO A 313 -2.92 -5.71 5.13
N CYS A 314 -3.84 -6.66 5.36
CA CYS A 314 -3.58 -8.09 5.24
C CYS A 314 -3.16 -8.50 3.82
N PHE A 315 -3.74 -7.89 2.80
CA PHE A 315 -3.39 -8.17 1.40
C PHE A 315 -2.01 -7.62 0.99
N GLU A 316 -1.47 -6.66 1.73
CA GLU A 316 -0.08 -6.21 1.60
C GLU A 316 0.90 -7.08 2.42
N GLY A 317 0.41 -8.14 3.05
CA GLY A 317 1.19 -9.04 3.92
C GLY A 317 1.49 -8.47 5.31
N SER A 318 0.97 -7.30 5.64
CA SER A 318 1.11 -6.73 6.98
C SER A 318 0.10 -7.37 7.93
N GLU A 319 0.45 -7.46 9.20
CA GLU A 319 -0.37 -8.09 10.27
C GLU A 319 -0.65 -9.59 10.12
N ILE A 320 -0.18 -10.23 9.07
CA ILE A 320 -0.23 -11.68 8.87
C ILE A 320 1.04 -12.31 9.47
N SER A 321 0.91 -13.42 10.18
CA SER A 321 1.99 -14.07 10.95
C SER A 321 3.25 -14.32 10.11
N CYS A 322 3.10 -14.82 8.90
CA CYS A 322 4.19 -15.00 7.94
C CYS A 322 4.03 -14.14 6.69
N GLY A 323 3.28 -13.03 6.81
CA GLY A 323 3.00 -12.15 5.68
C GLY A 323 4.19 -11.29 5.26
N MET A 324 4.30 -11.04 3.95
CA MET A 324 5.29 -10.14 3.36
C MET A 324 4.78 -9.54 2.04
N CYS A 325 5.44 -8.52 1.56
CA CYS A 325 5.19 -7.98 0.23
C CYS A 325 5.52 -9.03 -0.86
N ALA A 326 5.03 -8.82 -2.09
CA ALA A 326 5.33 -9.68 -3.23
C ALA A 326 6.77 -9.48 -3.71
N GLU A 327 7.73 -9.98 -2.94
CA GLU A 327 9.18 -9.93 -3.13
C GLU A 327 9.73 -11.35 -3.37
N PRO A 328 10.96 -11.51 -3.87
CA PRO A 328 11.57 -12.84 -4.03
C PRO A 328 11.45 -13.70 -2.78
N GLY A 329 10.96 -14.92 -2.93
CA GLY A 329 10.70 -15.85 -1.82
C GLY A 329 9.36 -15.68 -1.11
N ALA A 330 8.53 -14.69 -1.49
CA ALA A 330 7.14 -14.65 -1.06
C ALA A 330 6.34 -15.74 -1.77
N ILE A 331 5.61 -16.56 -1.04
CA ILE A 331 4.63 -17.49 -1.60
C ILE A 331 3.55 -16.65 -2.30
N CYS A 332 3.45 -16.78 -3.61
CA CYS A 332 2.50 -16.06 -4.44
C CYS A 332 1.35 -16.95 -4.95
N SER A 333 1.51 -18.28 -4.85
CA SER A 333 0.48 -19.24 -5.25
C SER A 333 0.49 -20.46 -4.35
N VAL A 334 -0.72 -20.94 -3.98
CA VAL A 334 -0.95 -22.16 -3.22
C VAL A 334 -2.13 -22.90 -3.84
N ARG A 335 -1.86 -24.00 -4.55
CA ARG A 335 -2.87 -24.73 -5.32
C ARG A 335 -2.98 -26.20 -4.90
N ASN A 336 -4.16 -26.76 -5.14
CA ASN A 336 -4.36 -28.19 -5.09
C ASN A 336 -4.08 -28.80 -6.48
N GLU A 337 -2.98 -29.55 -6.59
CA GLU A 337 -2.67 -30.32 -7.78
C GLU A 337 -2.76 -31.81 -7.47
N ASN A 338 -3.77 -32.48 -8.00
CA ASN A 338 -4.00 -33.91 -7.80
C ASN A 338 -3.99 -34.34 -6.32
N GLY A 339 -4.59 -33.52 -5.46
CA GLY A 339 -4.63 -33.76 -4.02
C GLY A 339 -3.38 -33.33 -3.26
N GLN A 340 -2.34 -32.85 -3.92
CA GLN A 340 -1.12 -32.34 -3.30
C GLN A 340 -1.12 -30.81 -3.18
N VAL A 341 -0.43 -30.28 -2.17
CA VAL A 341 -0.25 -28.84 -2.00
C VAL A 341 0.94 -28.39 -2.86
N ARG A 342 0.66 -27.66 -3.91
CA ARG A 342 1.66 -27.01 -4.74
C ARG A 342 1.85 -25.56 -4.27
N ILE A 343 3.11 -25.19 -4.01
CA ILE A 343 3.49 -23.83 -3.58
C ILE A 343 4.46 -23.27 -4.61
N GLU A 344 4.19 -22.02 -5.04
CA GLU A 344 5.08 -21.27 -5.91
C GLU A 344 5.49 -19.98 -5.22
N THR A 345 6.73 -19.56 -5.41
CA THR A 345 7.27 -18.31 -4.85
C THR A 345 7.63 -17.35 -5.95
N VAL A 346 7.63 -16.08 -5.61
CA VAL A 346 8.13 -15.03 -6.50
C VAL A 346 9.59 -15.34 -6.84
N TRP A 347 9.88 -15.45 -8.16
CA TRP A 347 11.18 -15.79 -8.75
C TRP A 347 11.75 -17.17 -8.37
N ASP A 348 10.92 -18.10 -8.00
CA ASP A 348 11.34 -19.44 -7.53
C ASP A 348 12.41 -19.40 -6.41
N ALA A 349 12.43 -18.30 -5.66
CA ALA A 349 13.37 -18.10 -4.56
C ALA A 349 12.96 -18.90 -3.31
N PRO A 350 13.88 -19.19 -2.37
CA PRO A 350 13.56 -19.83 -1.11
C PRO A 350 12.45 -19.12 -0.35
N ILE A 351 11.57 -19.89 0.30
CA ILE A 351 10.41 -19.33 1.02
C ILE A 351 10.86 -18.45 2.19
N HIS A 352 10.32 -17.23 2.23
CA HIS A 352 10.50 -16.25 3.30
C HIS A 352 9.18 -15.78 3.93
N GLY A 353 8.04 -16.09 3.30
CA GLY A 353 6.71 -15.71 3.77
C GLY A 353 5.66 -15.88 2.69
N ILE A 354 4.49 -15.27 2.86
CA ILE A 354 3.37 -15.32 1.92
C ILE A 354 2.91 -13.90 1.59
N CYS A 355 2.66 -13.61 0.31
CA CYS A 355 2.08 -12.33 -0.12
C CYS A 355 0.57 -12.43 -0.33
N GLY A 356 -0.08 -11.30 -0.62
CA GLY A 356 -1.53 -11.20 -0.76
C GLY A 356 -2.15 -12.17 -1.76
N SER A 357 -1.51 -12.37 -2.93
CA SER A 357 -2.02 -13.35 -3.92
C SER A 357 -1.98 -14.78 -3.38
N GLY A 358 -0.89 -15.16 -2.70
CA GLY A 358 -0.79 -16.46 -2.06
C GLY A 358 -1.83 -16.64 -0.95
N LEU A 359 -2.13 -15.58 -0.16
CA LEU A 359 -3.17 -15.60 0.87
C LEU A 359 -4.57 -15.80 0.27
N VAL A 360 -4.88 -15.10 -0.82
CA VAL A 360 -6.17 -15.25 -1.53
C VAL A 360 -6.32 -16.67 -2.07
N GLU A 361 -5.30 -17.21 -2.74
CA GLU A 361 -5.36 -18.59 -3.26
C GLU A 361 -5.46 -19.61 -2.14
N LEU A 362 -4.62 -19.52 -1.10
CA LEU A 362 -4.68 -20.43 0.06
C LEU A 362 -6.08 -20.46 0.68
N THR A 363 -6.63 -19.28 1.00
CA THR A 363 -7.95 -19.17 1.63
C THR A 363 -9.04 -19.76 0.72
N THR A 364 -8.95 -19.49 -0.59
CA THR A 364 -9.86 -20.09 -1.58
C THR A 364 -9.75 -21.61 -1.58
N GLN A 365 -8.55 -22.16 -1.56
CA GLN A 365 -8.35 -23.62 -1.54
C GLN A 365 -8.86 -24.25 -0.25
N LEU A 366 -8.66 -23.61 0.90
CA LEU A 366 -9.22 -24.10 2.18
C LEU A 366 -10.75 -24.16 2.15
N LEU A 367 -11.40 -23.14 1.57
CA LEU A 367 -12.85 -23.13 1.34
C LEU A 367 -13.28 -24.24 0.38
N CYS A 368 -12.59 -24.41 -0.75
CA CYS A 368 -12.91 -25.45 -1.74
C CYS A 368 -12.74 -26.88 -1.20
N GLN A 369 -11.79 -27.07 -0.28
CA GLN A 369 -11.57 -28.37 0.39
C GLN A 369 -12.54 -28.59 1.56
N GLY A 370 -13.35 -27.59 1.93
CA GLY A 370 -14.22 -27.64 3.11
C GLY A 370 -13.46 -27.60 4.44
N LEU A 371 -12.18 -27.24 4.41
CA LEU A 371 -11.32 -27.14 5.60
C LEU A 371 -11.50 -25.82 6.34
N LEU A 372 -12.03 -24.81 5.67
CA LEU A 372 -12.47 -23.54 6.22
C LEU A 372 -13.99 -23.43 6.03
N THR A 373 -14.70 -23.20 7.12
CA THR A 373 -16.17 -23.10 7.11
C THR A 373 -16.66 -21.75 6.56
N PRO A 374 -17.91 -21.63 6.11
CA PRO A 374 -18.44 -20.36 5.61
C PRO A 374 -18.40 -19.20 6.61
N ASP A 375 -18.46 -19.49 7.91
CA ASP A 375 -18.31 -18.50 9.00
C ASP A 375 -16.85 -18.16 9.32
N GLY A 376 -15.87 -18.76 8.59
CA GLY A 376 -14.45 -18.45 8.69
C GLY A 376 -13.70 -19.21 9.78
N ARG A 377 -14.24 -20.32 10.27
CA ARG A 377 -13.55 -21.21 11.21
C ARG A 377 -12.75 -22.28 10.46
N LEU A 378 -11.47 -22.41 10.76
CA LEU A 378 -10.66 -23.53 10.32
C LEU A 378 -11.06 -24.77 11.11
N LEU A 379 -11.31 -25.91 10.41
CA LEU A 379 -11.66 -27.16 11.07
C LEU A 379 -10.50 -27.67 11.93
N GLU A 380 -10.84 -28.22 13.10
CA GLU A 380 -9.85 -28.92 13.92
C GLU A 380 -9.48 -30.28 13.29
N PRO A 381 -8.24 -30.76 13.48
CA PRO A 381 -7.78 -32.01 12.88
C PRO A 381 -8.71 -33.22 13.11
N GLU A 382 -9.33 -33.27 14.29
CA GLU A 382 -10.24 -34.33 14.71
C GLU A 382 -11.61 -34.24 14.02
N GLU A 383 -12.03 -33.07 13.62
CA GLU A 383 -13.31 -32.83 12.93
C GLU A 383 -13.22 -33.14 11.42
N ILE A 384 -12.04 -33.01 10.82
CA ILE A 384 -11.87 -33.08 9.35
C ILE A 384 -12.44 -34.37 8.76
N PRO A 385 -12.22 -35.60 9.33
CA PRO A 385 -12.73 -36.82 8.74
C PRO A 385 -14.27 -36.84 8.59
N SER A 386 -14.99 -36.18 9.48
CA SER A 386 -16.45 -36.12 9.47
C SER A 386 -17.01 -34.90 8.75
N ALA A 387 -16.42 -33.72 8.94
CA ALA A 387 -16.92 -32.45 8.41
C ALA A 387 -16.43 -32.17 6.98
N ALA A 388 -15.26 -32.66 6.59
CA ALA A 388 -14.69 -32.50 5.25
C ALA A 388 -14.15 -33.84 4.69
N PRO A 389 -15.00 -34.87 4.50
CA PRO A 389 -14.57 -36.22 4.10
C PRO A 389 -13.91 -36.27 2.72
N ASN A 390 -14.18 -35.30 1.86
CA ASN A 390 -13.60 -35.17 0.52
C ASN A 390 -12.30 -34.34 0.49
N ALA A 391 -11.89 -33.77 1.62
CA ALA A 391 -10.66 -33.02 1.69
C ALA A 391 -9.45 -33.92 1.42
N SER A 392 -8.49 -33.41 0.66
CA SER A 392 -7.25 -34.11 0.43
C SER A 392 -6.50 -34.34 1.75
N GLN A 393 -5.99 -35.55 1.95
CA GLN A 393 -5.17 -35.90 3.10
C GLN A 393 -3.89 -35.04 3.22
N ALA A 394 -3.30 -34.63 2.07
CA ALA A 394 -2.13 -33.77 2.06
C ALA A 394 -2.45 -32.35 2.56
N TRP A 395 -3.67 -31.88 2.35
CA TRP A 395 -4.16 -30.61 2.89
C TRP A 395 -4.55 -30.74 4.36
N ALA A 396 -5.35 -31.75 4.71
CA ALA A 396 -5.80 -32.01 6.06
C ALA A 396 -4.65 -32.09 7.08
N ARG A 397 -3.58 -32.84 6.75
CA ARG A 397 -2.40 -33.01 7.61
C ARG A 397 -1.61 -31.72 7.86
N ARG A 398 -1.84 -30.66 7.12
CA ARG A 398 -1.20 -29.36 7.30
C ARG A 398 -1.94 -28.46 8.29
N ILE A 399 -3.15 -28.84 8.68
CA ILE A 399 -3.90 -28.17 9.74
C ILE A 399 -3.46 -28.77 11.07
N GLN A 400 -2.89 -27.96 11.94
CA GLN A 400 -2.35 -28.41 13.21
C GLN A 400 -2.25 -27.28 14.22
N TYR A 401 -2.26 -27.65 15.49
CA TYR A 401 -1.93 -26.74 16.58
C TYR A 401 -0.41 -26.58 16.70
N GLU A 402 0.02 -25.33 16.91
CA GLU A 402 1.38 -24.99 17.28
C GLU A 402 1.34 -23.81 18.24
N ASN A 403 1.98 -23.94 19.40
CA ASN A 403 1.93 -22.96 20.49
C ASN A 403 0.50 -22.58 20.93
N GLY A 404 -0.42 -23.54 20.86
CA GLY A 404 -1.83 -23.33 21.25
C GLY A 404 -2.71 -22.64 20.20
N GLU A 405 -2.19 -22.34 19.03
CA GLU A 405 -2.92 -21.71 17.93
C GLU A 405 -3.09 -22.65 16.75
N LEU A 406 -4.33 -22.75 16.23
CA LEU A 406 -4.65 -23.53 15.04
C LEU A 406 -4.22 -22.80 13.77
N GLY A 407 -3.66 -23.52 12.79
CA GLY A 407 -3.25 -22.92 11.53
C GLY A 407 -2.90 -23.94 10.46
N PHE A 408 -2.77 -23.45 9.23
CA PHE A 408 -2.34 -24.23 8.07
C PHE A 408 -0.84 -24.03 7.83
N ARG A 409 -0.07 -25.13 7.86
CA ARG A 409 1.37 -25.14 7.66
C ARG A 409 1.71 -25.08 6.17
N LEU A 410 2.41 -24.04 5.75
CA LEU A 410 2.87 -23.86 4.37
C LEU A 410 4.17 -24.65 4.10
N ALA A 411 5.25 -24.28 4.79
CA ALA A 411 6.55 -24.93 4.68
C ALA A 411 7.41 -24.58 5.90
N GLY A 412 8.22 -25.51 6.41
CA GLY A 412 9.07 -25.26 7.57
C GLY A 412 8.27 -24.71 8.76
N SER A 413 8.64 -23.51 9.24
CA SER A 413 7.95 -22.77 10.30
C SER A 413 6.89 -21.79 9.78
N PHE A 414 6.75 -21.63 8.46
CA PHE A 414 5.78 -20.69 7.89
C PHE A 414 4.37 -21.29 7.93
N ARG A 415 3.46 -20.57 8.53
CA ARG A 415 2.05 -20.97 8.69
C ARG A 415 1.12 -19.77 8.62
N VAL A 416 -0.11 -20.01 8.17
CA VAL A 416 -1.22 -19.06 8.25
C VAL A 416 -2.16 -19.54 9.34
N THR A 417 -2.42 -18.68 10.31
CA THR A 417 -3.18 -19.03 11.53
C THR A 417 -4.67 -18.76 11.37
N GLN A 418 -5.49 -19.25 12.30
CA GLN A 418 -6.91 -18.89 12.38
C GLN A 418 -7.09 -17.37 12.52
N ALA A 419 -6.22 -16.71 13.30
CA ALA A 419 -6.27 -15.26 13.45
C ALA A 419 -5.96 -14.51 12.14
N ASP A 420 -5.03 -15.03 11.33
CA ASP A 420 -4.74 -14.47 10.01
C ASP A 420 -5.94 -14.62 9.05
N LEU A 421 -6.58 -15.80 9.03
CA LEU A 421 -7.79 -16.04 8.22
C LEU A 421 -8.94 -15.10 8.61
N ARG A 422 -9.06 -14.76 9.91
CA ARG A 422 -10.04 -13.79 10.39
C ARG A 422 -9.78 -12.38 9.84
N LYS A 423 -8.51 -11.96 9.73
CA LYS A 423 -8.15 -10.66 9.13
C LYS A 423 -8.52 -10.62 7.65
N ILE A 424 -8.27 -11.71 6.91
CA ILE A 424 -8.67 -11.81 5.50
C ILE A 424 -10.19 -11.73 5.38
N GLN A 425 -10.92 -12.40 6.25
CA GLN A 425 -12.39 -12.39 6.28
C GLN A 425 -12.94 -10.98 6.54
N LEU A 426 -12.37 -10.26 7.50
CA LEU A 426 -12.74 -8.87 7.79
C LEU A 426 -12.51 -7.97 6.58
N ALA A 427 -11.36 -8.10 5.93
CA ALA A 427 -11.02 -7.32 4.73
C ALA A 427 -11.97 -7.58 3.58
N VAL A 428 -12.26 -8.84 3.28
CA VAL A 428 -13.21 -9.22 2.23
C VAL A 428 -14.62 -8.76 2.58
N GLY A 429 -15.06 -8.93 3.82
CA GLY A 429 -16.36 -8.46 4.29
C GLY A 429 -16.53 -6.95 4.12
N ALA A 430 -15.49 -6.17 4.44
CA ALA A 430 -15.51 -4.72 4.26
C ALA A 430 -15.65 -4.32 2.78
N ILE A 431 -14.90 -4.98 1.88
CA ILE A 431 -14.99 -4.72 0.43
C ILE A 431 -16.37 -5.09 -0.11
N ARG A 432 -16.89 -6.26 0.24
CA ARG A 432 -18.24 -6.71 -0.17
C ARG A 432 -19.32 -5.73 0.28
N THR A 433 -19.22 -5.28 1.53
CA THR A 433 -20.13 -4.27 2.09
C THR A 433 -20.11 -2.98 1.27
N GLY A 434 -18.92 -2.46 0.97
CA GLY A 434 -18.78 -1.25 0.18
C GLY A 434 -19.40 -1.37 -1.20
N VAL A 435 -19.15 -2.49 -1.91
CA VAL A 435 -19.76 -2.75 -3.24
C VAL A 435 -21.29 -2.77 -3.15
N GLN A 436 -21.86 -3.51 -2.18
CA GLN A 436 -23.31 -3.61 -2.00
C GLN A 436 -23.94 -2.25 -1.65
N MET A 437 -23.31 -1.50 -0.77
CA MET A 437 -23.80 -0.18 -0.35
C MET A 437 -23.80 0.83 -1.50
N LEU A 438 -22.73 0.85 -2.32
CA LEU A 438 -22.65 1.73 -3.49
C LEU A 438 -23.72 1.37 -4.53
N LEU A 439 -23.92 0.08 -4.83
CA LEU A 439 -24.99 -0.38 -5.74
C LEU A 439 -26.35 0.05 -5.23
N LYS A 440 -26.65 -0.21 -3.95
CA LYS A 440 -27.92 0.14 -3.32
C LYS A 440 -28.15 1.66 -3.35
N ARG A 441 -27.13 2.44 -2.98
CA ARG A 441 -27.22 3.90 -2.91
C ARG A 441 -27.49 4.55 -4.27
N HIS A 442 -26.92 4.00 -5.33
CA HIS A 442 -27.12 4.50 -6.71
C HIS A 442 -28.31 3.87 -7.43
N GLY A 443 -28.95 2.84 -6.84
CA GLY A 443 -30.06 2.11 -7.45
C GLY A 443 -29.65 1.32 -8.69
N VAL A 444 -28.40 0.86 -8.76
CA VAL A 444 -27.83 0.10 -9.87
C VAL A 444 -27.85 -1.39 -9.54
N LEU A 445 -28.32 -2.21 -10.48
CA LEU A 445 -28.26 -3.66 -10.35
C LEU A 445 -26.85 -4.16 -10.72
N LEU A 446 -26.37 -5.18 -10.03
CA LEU A 446 -25.07 -5.78 -10.35
C LEU A 446 -24.97 -6.26 -11.80
N SER A 447 -26.05 -6.74 -12.38
CA SER A 447 -26.13 -7.17 -13.79
C SER A 447 -25.88 -6.05 -14.80
N GLU A 448 -26.09 -4.78 -14.41
CA GLU A 448 -25.85 -3.61 -15.25
C GLU A 448 -24.37 -3.18 -15.26
N VAL A 449 -23.58 -3.65 -14.28
CA VAL A 449 -22.15 -3.35 -14.19
C VAL A 449 -21.42 -4.02 -15.34
N VAL A 450 -20.84 -3.22 -16.23
CA VAL A 450 -20.17 -3.72 -17.44
C VAL A 450 -18.66 -3.93 -17.23
N ARG A 451 -18.05 -3.26 -16.23
CA ARG A 451 -16.65 -3.38 -15.89
C ARG A 451 -16.46 -3.32 -14.38
N PHE A 452 -15.64 -4.20 -13.88
CA PHE A 452 -15.26 -4.28 -12.48
C PHE A 452 -13.73 -4.29 -12.39
N ARG A 453 -13.16 -3.11 -12.21
CA ARG A 453 -11.72 -2.91 -12.24
C ARG A 453 -11.14 -2.92 -10.84
N ILE A 454 -10.14 -3.77 -10.66
CA ILE A 454 -9.39 -3.91 -9.41
C ILE A 454 -8.00 -3.37 -9.62
N ALA A 455 -7.70 -2.28 -8.94
CA ALA A 455 -6.39 -1.65 -8.85
C ALA A 455 -5.64 -2.11 -7.60
N GLY A 456 -4.40 -1.67 -7.46
CA GLY A 456 -3.51 -1.97 -6.34
C GLY A 456 -2.38 -2.91 -6.72
N GLY A 457 -1.29 -2.81 -5.98
CA GLY A 457 -0.04 -3.53 -6.29
C GLY A 457 -0.14 -5.05 -6.20
N PHE A 458 -1.09 -5.60 -5.41
CA PHE A 458 -1.22 -7.04 -5.21
C PHE A 458 -2.16 -7.73 -6.22
N GLY A 459 -3.12 -6.99 -6.83
CA GLY A 459 -4.19 -7.56 -7.65
C GLY A 459 -3.73 -8.27 -8.92
N ARG A 460 -2.59 -7.89 -9.50
CA ARG A 460 -2.15 -8.37 -10.81
C ARG A 460 -1.89 -9.89 -10.89
N ASN A 461 -1.60 -10.54 -9.77
CA ASN A 461 -1.31 -11.98 -9.72
C ASN A 461 -2.47 -12.80 -9.14
N ILE A 462 -3.63 -12.18 -8.86
CA ILE A 462 -4.80 -12.89 -8.38
C ILE A 462 -5.58 -13.45 -9.57
N GLN A 463 -5.93 -14.72 -9.49
CA GLN A 463 -6.85 -15.31 -10.46
C GLN A 463 -8.27 -14.78 -10.22
N PRO A 464 -8.97 -14.26 -11.26
CA PRO A 464 -10.33 -13.73 -11.10
C PRO A 464 -11.30 -14.69 -10.43
N ALA A 465 -11.19 -15.99 -10.74
CA ALA A 465 -12.00 -17.03 -10.12
C ALA A 465 -11.75 -17.19 -8.62
N CYS A 466 -10.49 -17.02 -8.15
CA CYS A 466 -10.17 -17.05 -6.73
C CYS A 466 -10.71 -15.81 -6.02
N ALA A 467 -10.57 -14.63 -6.63
CA ALA A 467 -11.15 -13.40 -6.10
C ALA A 467 -12.68 -13.49 -5.97
N GLN A 468 -13.35 -14.08 -6.97
CA GLN A 468 -14.78 -14.30 -6.95
C GLN A 468 -15.21 -15.33 -5.89
N ARG A 469 -14.52 -16.46 -5.81
CA ARG A 469 -14.79 -17.49 -4.79
C ARG A 469 -14.59 -16.99 -3.38
N LEU A 470 -13.66 -16.06 -3.19
CA LEU A 470 -13.42 -15.42 -1.90
C LEU A 470 -14.41 -14.29 -1.59
N GLY A 471 -15.12 -13.78 -2.62
CA GLY A 471 -16.09 -12.70 -2.48
C GLY A 471 -15.52 -11.29 -2.67
N LEU A 472 -14.23 -11.14 -3.06
CA LEU A 472 -13.66 -9.85 -3.49
C LEU A 472 -14.33 -9.34 -4.77
N VAL A 473 -14.80 -10.24 -5.59
CA VAL A 473 -15.63 -10.00 -6.77
C VAL A 473 -16.99 -10.64 -6.50
N PRO A 474 -18.11 -9.96 -6.77
CA PRO A 474 -19.44 -10.56 -6.61
C PRO A 474 -19.60 -11.87 -7.42
N ALA A 475 -20.23 -12.88 -6.81
CA ALA A 475 -20.34 -14.22 -7.41
C ALA A 475 -21.13 -14.24 -8.74
N GLU A 476 -22.11 -13.35 -8.86
CA GLU A 476 -22.98 -13.26 -10.02
C GLU A 476 -22.39 -12.43 -11.18
N LEU A 477 -21.24 -11.77 -10.94
CA LEU A 477 -20.61 -10.96 -11.98
C LEU A 477 -19.84 -11.85 -12.96
N PRO A 478 -20.09 -11.77 -14.28
CA PRO A 478 -19.31 -12.48 -15.28
C PRO A 478 -17.82 -12.14 -15.21
N LEU A 479 -16.95 -13.15 -15.22
CA LEU A 479 -15.50 -12.97 -15.05
C LEU A 479 -14.84 -12.18 -16.20
N ASP A 480 -15.44 -12.16 -17.38
CA ASP A 480 -14.99 -11.36 -18.52
C ASP A 480 -15.19 -9.85 -18.33
N ARG A 481 -15.93 -9.43 -17.30
CA ARG A 481 -16.09 -8.04 -16.89
C ARG A 481 -15.08 -7.62 -15.80
N VAL A 482 -14.28 -8.55 -15.28
CA VAL A 482 -13.30 -8.32 -14.20
C VAL A 482 -11.94 -8.04 -14.79
N GLU A 483 -11.39 -6.88 -14.49
CA GLU A 483 -10.08 -6.43 -14.97
C GLU A 483 -9.16 -6.11 -13.80
N PHE A 484 -7.97 -6.72 -13.74
CA PHE A 484 -6.91 -6.32 -12.81
C PHE A 484 -5.98 -5.33 -13.50
N ILE A 485 -5.99 -4.08 -13.05
CA ILE A 485 -5.37 -2.95 -13.76
C ILE A 485 -4.04 -2.46 -13.14
N GLY A 486 -3.54 -3.13 -12.10
CA GLY A 486 -2.28 -2.76 -11.47
C GLY A 486 -2.32 -1.37 -10.83
N ASN A 487 -1.23 -0.61 -10.93
CA ASN A 487 -1.12 0.70 -10.28
C ASN A 487 -1.80 1.80 -11.10
N SER A 488 -3.11 1.96 -10.91
CA SER A 488 -3.91 2.99 -11.58
C SER A 488 -3.59 4.41 -11.11
N SER A 489 -3.16 4.57 -9.84
CA SER A 489 -2.71 5.83 -9.26
C SER A 489 -1.50 6.38 -10.03
N LEU A 490 -0.46 5.56 -10.20
CA LEU A 490 0.72 5.95 -10.96
C LEU A 490 0.40 6.23 -12.44
N ALA A 491 -0.48 5.43 -13.05
CA ALA A 491 -0.90 5.62 -14.44
C ALA A 491 -1.59 7.00 -14.63
N GLY A 492 -2.52 7.34 -13.74
CA GLY A 492 -3.17 8.65 -13.75
C GLY A 492 -2.19 9.80 -13.48
N ALA A 493 -1.23 9.58 -12.57
CA ALA A 493 -0.18 10.55 -12.31
C ALA A 493 0.68 10.81 -13.55
N VAL A 494 0.97 9.78 -14.36
CA VAL A 494 1.65 9.94 -15.66
C VAL A 494 0.80 10.77 -16.63
N GLN A 495 -0.49 10.48 -16.77
CA GLN A 495 -1.37 11.26 -17.64
C GLN A 495 -1.39 12.74 -17.23
N ALA A 496 -1.53 13.03 -15.94
CA ALA A 496 -1.51 14.39 -15.40
C ALA A 496 -0.12 15.06 -15.51
N ALA A 497 0.97 14.30 -15.52
CA ALA A 497 2.32 14.82 -15.73
C ALA A 497 2.56 15.26 -17.17
N VAL A 498 1.95 14.60 -18.14
CA VAL A 498 2.15 14.79 -19.57
C VAL A 498 1.19 15.84 -20.15
N SER A 499 -0.08 15.85 -19.68
CA SER A 499 -1.16 16.64 -20.28
C SER A 499 -1.89 17.53 -19.27
N THR A 500 -1.99 18.82 -19.58
CA THR A 500 -2.79 19.79 -18.81
C THR A 500 -4.30 19.55 -18.99
N GLU A 501 -4.72 19.05 -20.14
CA GLU A 501 -6.11 18.63 -20.36
C GLU A 501 -6.49 17.51 -19.39
N ARG A 502 -5.66 16.48 -19.28
CA ARG A 502 -5.86 15.37 -18.33
C ARG A 502 -5.85 15.86 -16.89
N TRP A 503 -4.98 16.80 -16.55
CA TRP A 503 -4.96 17.42 -15.24
C TRP A 503 -6.27 18.17 -14.93
N THR A 504 -6.80 18.92 -15.89
CA THR A 504 -8.08 19.61 -15.75
C THR A 504 -9.23 18.62 -15.58
N LEU A 505 -9.20 17.51 -16.32
CA LEU A 505 -10.17 16.43 -16.17
C LEU A 505 -10.10 15.79 -14.77
N ALA A 506 -8.90 15.57 -14.22
CA ALA A 506 -8.74 15.04 -12.87
C ALA A 506 -9.42 15.92 -11.81
N LYS A 507 -9.24 17.24 -11.89
CA LYS A 507 -9.92 18.21 -11.01
C LYS A 507 -11.45 18.14 -11.14
N THR A 508 -11.95 17.96 -12.35
CA THR A 508 -13.38 17.80 -12.60
C THR A 508 -13.92 16.48 -12.03
N LEU A 509 -13.18 15.39 -12.24
CA LEU A 509 -13.56 14.07 -11.71
C LEU A 509 -13.63 14.06 -10.19
N SER A 510 -12.64 14.65 -9.51
CA SER A 510 -12.66 14.77 -8.05
C SER A 510 -13.88 15.55 -7.56
N ARG A 511 -14.09 16.76 -8.10
CA ARG A 511 -15.19 17.65 -7.69
C ARG A 511 -16.57 17.04 -7.92
N ASP A 512 -16.74 16.31 -9.04
CA ASP A 512 -18.01 15.77 -9.47
C ASP A 512 -18.25 14.33 -8.96
N THR A 513 -17.39 13.83 -8.05
CA THR A 513 -17.56 12.54 -7.37
C THR A 513 -18.05 12.75 -5.94
N GLN A 514 -19.21 12.19 -5.62
CA GLN A 514 -19.76 12.22 -4.26
C GLN A 514 -19.00 11.23 -3.37
N CYS A 515 -18.45 11.68 -2.26
CA CYS A 515 -17.91 10.80 -1.21
C CYS A 515 -18.98 10.51 -0.16
N ILE A 516 -19.14 9.25 0.23
CA ILE A 516 -20.03 8.85 1.32
C ILE A 516 -19.23 8.17 2.45
N ASP A 517 -19.68 8.43 3.67
CA ASP A 517 -19.21 7.71 4.86
C ASP A 517 -20.16 6.54 5.13
N LEU A 518 -19.68 5.32 4.88
CA LEU A 518 -20.47 4.11 5.04
C LEU A 518 -20.91 3.88 6.48
N SER A 519 -20.16 4.37 7.47
CA SER A 519 -20.51 4.20 8.90
C SER A 519 -21.79 4.94 9.30
N LEU A 520 -22.21 5.93 8.50
CA LEU A 520 -23.44 6.69 8.71
C LEU A 520 -24.66 6.07 8.02
N GLU A 521 -24.46 5.05 7.19
CA GLU A 521 -25.55 4.36 6.49
C GLU A 521 -26.26 3.37 7.43
N LYS A 522 -27.60 3.44 7.48
CA LYS A 522 -28.41 2.68 8.45
C LYS A 522 -28.18 1.17 8.41
N ASP A 523 -27.99 0.63 7.21
CA ASP A 523 -27.88 -0.82 7.00
C ASP A 523 -26.42 -1.30 7.00
N PHE A 524 -25.45 -0.42 7.34
CA PHE A 524 -24.04 -0.76 7.26
C PHE A 524 -23.68 -1.97 8.12
N SER A 525 -24.08 -1.95 9.40
CA SER A 525 -23.72 -3.02 10.35
C SER A 525 -24.30 -4.38 9.93
N ASP A 526 -25.56 -4.41 9.52
CA ASP A 526 -26.21 -5.65 9.08
C ASP A 526 -25.59 -6.18 7.80
N THR A 527 -25.36 -5.29 6.80
CA THR A 527 -24.69 -5.64 5.55
C THR A 527 -23.28 -6.15 5.78
N PHE A 528 -22.55 -5.56 6.73
CA PHE A 528 -21.20 -5.99 7.08
C PHE A 528 -21.19 -7.38 7.73
N MET A 529 -22.10 -7.64 8.68
CA MET A 529 -22.24 -8.96 9.30
C MET A 529 -22.56 -10.05 8.28
N ASP A 530 -23.50 -9.78 7.36
CA ASP A 530 -23.84 -10.72 6.28
C ASP A 530 -22.67 -10.94 5.31
N SER A 531 -21.88 -9.88 5.06
CA SER A 531 -20.72 -9.92 4.18
C SER A 531 -19.54 -10.70 4.77
N MET A 532 -19.55 -10.98 6.06
CA MET A 532 -18.50 -11.78 6.73
C MET A 532 -18.58 -13.27 6.38
N PHE A 533 -19.71 -13.77 5.94
CA PHE A 533 -19.83 -15.17 5.51
C PHE A 533 -19.22 -15.33 4.12
N TRP A 534 -18.35 -16.34 3.99
CA TRP A 534 -17.79 -16.70 2.69
C TRP A 534 -18.91 -17.16 1.72
N PRO A 535 -18.86 -16.79 0.42
CA PRO A 535 -19.88 -17.18 -0.56
C PRO A 535 -19.96 -18.70 -0.78
#